data_c96aab6ffd9a8269b8d1f78c616bab32
#
_entry.id   c96aab6ffd9a8269b8d1f78c616bab32
#
_cell.length_a   1.000
_cell.length_b   1.000
_cell.length_c   1.000
_cell.angle_alpha   90.00
_cell.angle_beta   90.00
_cell.angle_gamma   90.00
#
_symmetry.space_group_name_H-M   'P 1'
#
loop_
_entity.id
_entity.type
_entity.pdbx_description
1 polymer ?
#
loop_
_entity_poly.entity_id
_entity_poly.type
_entity_poly.pdbx_seq_one_letter_code
_entity_poly.pdbx_strand_id
1 'polypeptide(L)'
;MSVITEHADHATLINVFTVEPERARQLADLLTAATEEVMQHIDGFISANIHLSTDGTRVVNYAQWRNAAAFRAMLQNTTAQQHMAQCAELAVGYDPHLYTVESVHTA
;
A
#
# COMPACT_ATOMS: atom_id res chain seq x y z
N MET A 1 4.35 13.59 5.24
CA MET A 1 5.07 12.57 6.07
C MET A 1 4.07 11.69 6.79
N SER A 2 4.31 10.40 6.78
CA SER A 2 3.45 9.45 7.52
C SER A 2 3.72 9.55 9.01
N VAL A 3 2.64 9.46 9.81
CA VAL A 3 2.72 9.46 11.27
C VAL A 3 2.04 8.21 11.77
N ILE A 4 2.71 7.45 12.63
CA ILE A 4 2.17 6.24 13.25
C ILE A 4 1.66 6.60 14.63
N THR A 5 0.37 6.31 14.89
CA THR A 5 -0.29 6.61 16.15
C THR A 5 -0.99 5.36 16.69
N GLU A 6 -0.80 5.07 17.97
CA GLU A 6 -1.47 3.94 18.62
C GLU A 6 -2.99 4.15 18.61
N HIS A 7 -3.71 3.06 18.33
CA HIS A 7 -5.19 3.02 18.40
C HIS A 7 -5.87 4.19 17.69
N ALA A 8 -5.23 4.68 16.60
CA ALA A 8 -5.82 5.77 15.83
C ALA A 8 -7.07 5.27 15.09
N ASP A 9 -7.98 6.19 14.77
CA ASP A 9 -9.22 5.86 14.06
C ASP A 9 -8.99 5.48 12.60
N HIS A 10 -7.85 5.86 12.01
CA HIS A 10 -7.56 5.53 10.62
C HIS A 10 -7.22 4.05 10.45
N ALA A 11 -7.46 3.53 9.25
CA ALA A 11 -7.11 2.17 8.89
C ALA A 11 -5.67 2.09 8.39
N THR A 12 -4.91 1.11 8.89
CA THR A 12 -3.56 0.82 8.42
C THR A 12 -3.62 -0.38 7.48
N LEU A 13 -3.19 -0.18 6.24
CA LEU A 13 -3.07 -1.25 5.25
C LEU A 13 -1.61 -1.65 5.15
N ILE A 14 -1.32 -2.94 5.27
CA ILE A 14 -0.01 -3.48 4.91
C ILE A 14 -0.25 -4.54 3.86
N ASN A 15 0.27 -4.32 2.65
CA ASN A 15 0.18 -5.26 1.55
C ASN A 15 1.59 -5.72 1.20
N VAL A 16 1.84 -7.01 1.31
CA VAL A 16 3.14 -7.61 1.01
C VAL A 16 3.04 -8.31 -0.34
N PHE A 17 3.79 -7.80 -1.32
CA PHE A 17 3.92 -8.44 -2.63
C PHE A 17 5.16 -9.32 -2.63
N THR A 18 5.01 -10.57 -3.06
CA THR A 18 6.15 -11.43 -3.37
C THR A 18 6.47 -11.24 -4.85
N VAL A 19 7.74 -11.05 -5.18
CA VAL A 19 8.13 -10.68 -6.54
C VAL A 19 9.47 -11.34 -6.90
N GLU A 20 9.66 -11.64 -8.18
CA GLU A 20 10.98 -12.05 -8.67
C GLU A 20 11.93 -10.86 -8.60
N PRO A 21 13.19 -11.05 -8.18
CA PRO A 21 14.12 -9.93 -7.98
C PRO A 21 14.28 -9.01 -9.19
N GLU A 22 14.27 -9.57 -10.40
CA GLU A 22 14.39 -8.79 -11.64
C GLU A 22 13.19 -7.90 -11.93
N ARG A 23 12.05 -8.11 -11.26
CA ARG A 23 10.83 -7.31 -11.40
C ARG A 23 10.55 -6.41 -10.20
N ALA A 24 11.33 -6.53 -9.14
CA ALA A 24 11.05 -5.83 -7.88
C ALA A 24 11.07 -4.31 -8.05
N ARG A 25 12.07 -3.77 -8.74
CA ARG A 25 12.15 -2.33 -9.00
C ARG A 25 10.98 -1.86 -9.86
N GLN A 26 10.62 -2.61 -10.90
CA GLN A 26 9.51 -2.27 -11.76
C GLN A 26 8.19 -2.23 -10.98
N LEU A 27 7.96 -3.18 -10.08
CA LEU A 27 6.76 -3.19 -9.24
C LEU A 27 6.74 -2.00 -8.28
N ALA A 28 7.87 -1.69 -7.63
CA ALA A 28 7.96 -0.54 -6.73
C ALA A 28 7.66 0.76 -7.48
N ASP A 29 8.20 0.94 -8.68
CA ASP A 29 7.97 2.13 -9.50
C ASP A 29 6.51 2.21 -9.96
N LEU A 30 5.90 1.09 -10.29
CA LEU A 30 4.50 1.04 -10.71
C LEU A 30 3.56 1.39 -9.54
N LEU A 31 3.84 0.91 -8.33
CA LEU A 31 3.09 1.27 -7.13
C LEU A 31 3.24 2.75 -6.81
N THR A 32 4.44 3.30 -6.97
CA THR A 32 4.70 4.73 -6.78
C THR A 32 3.87 5.56 -7.76
N ALA A 33 3.90 5.21 -9.03
CA ALA A 33 3.11 5.91 -10.06
C ALA A 33 1.61 5.81 -9.78
N ALA A 34 1.11 4.64 -9.41
CA ALA A 34 -0.30 4.45 -9.06
C ALA A 34 -0.72 5.31 -7.87
N THR A 35 0.17 5.47 -6.89
CA THR A 35 -0.08 6.31 -5.72
C THR A 35 -0.15 7.78 -6.13
N GLU A 36 0.83 8.26 -6.88
CA GLU A 36 0.89 9.67 -7.29
C GLU A 36 -0.22 10.06 -8.26
N GLU A 37 -0.55 9.18 -9.19
CA GLU A 37 -1.53 9.48 -10.25
C GLU A 37 -2.97 9.25 -9.81
N VAL A 38 -3.23 8.30 -8.92
CA VAL A 38 -4.59 7.86 -8.59
C VAL A 38 -4.87 7.88 -7.10
N MET A 39 -4.18 7.07 -6.29
CA MET A 39 -4.58 6.80 -4.90
C MET A 39 -4.58 8.07 -4.05
N GLN A 40 -3.57 8.90 -4.21
CA GLN A 40 -3.39 10.13 -3.44
C GLN A 40 -4.51 11.15 -3.69
N HIS A 41 -5.27 11.01 -4.78
CA HIS A 41 -6.39 11.89 -5.12
C HIS A 41 -7.75 11.30 -4.73
N ILE A 42 -7.78 10.10 -4.15
CA ILE A 42 -9.03 9.47 -3.71
C ILE A 42 -9.38 9.95 -2.31
N ASP A 43 -10.67 10.27 -2.11
CA ASP A 43 -11.17 10.69 -0.80
C ASP A 43 -10.86 9.63 0.27
N GLY A 44 -10.34 10.08 1.40
CA GLY A 44 -9.97 9.22 2.52
C GLY A 44 -8.54 8.71 2.50
N PHE A 45 -7.78 8.97 1.42
CA PHE A 45 -6.35 8.67 1.40
C PHE A 45 -5.60 9.55 2.40
N ILE A 46 -4.71 8.94 3.20
CA ILE A 46 -3.84 9.68 4.14
C ILE A 46 -2.39 9.58 3.67
N SER A 47 -1.88 8.38 3.50
CA SER A 47 -0.48 8.18 3.12
C SER A 47 -0.26 6.81 2.48
N ALA A 48 0.85 6.68 1.75
CA ALA A 48 1.35 5.40 1.28
C ALA A 48 2.87 5.43 1.30
N ASN A 49 3.46 4.32 1.70
CA ASN A 49 4.89 4.18 1.88
C ASN A 49 5.33 2.89 1.21
N ILE A 50 6.03 3.02 0.09
CA ILE A 50 6.44 1.88 -0.72
C ILE A 50 7.83 1.44 -0.27
N HIS A 51 7.97 0.18 0.09
CA HIS A 51 9.21 -0.42 0.58
C HIS A 51 9.67 -1.51 -0.37
N LEU A 52 10.95 -1.52 -0.66
CA LEU A 52 11.58 -2.59 -1.44
C LEU A 52 12.53 -3.35 -0.51
N SER A 53 12.35 -4.66 -0.38
CA SER A 53 13.23 -5.46 0.48
C SER A 53 14.66 -5.44 -0.07
N THR A 54 15.64 -5.50 0.83
CA THR A 54 17.04 -5.42 0.42
C THR A 54 17.47 -6.63 -0.40
N ASP A 55 16.79 -7.77 -0.23
CA ASP A 55 17.07 -8.98 -1.03
C ASP A 55 16.29 -9.01 -2.36
N GLY A 56 15.43 -8.01 -2.62
CA GLY A 56 14.71 -7.90 -3.87
C GLY A 56 13.54 -8.86 -4.06
N THR A 57 13.12 -9.56 -2.99
CA THR A 57 12.08 -10.58 -3.10
C THR A 57 10.69 -10.12 -2.69
N ARG A 58 10.60 -8.93 -2.06
CA ARG A 58 9.32 -8.37 -1.59
C ARG A 58 9.23 -6.88 -1.83
N VAL A 59 8.03 -6.44 -2.14
CA VAL A 59 7.67 -5.02 -2.14
C VAL A 59 6.49 -4.86 -1.18
N VAL A 60 6.57 -3.90 -0.27
CA VAL A 60 5.53 -3.67 0.73
C VAL A 60 4.95 -2.28 0.55
N ASN A 61 3.63 -2.21 0.52
CA ASN A 61 2.91 -0.95 0.64
C ASN A 61 2.34 -0.84 2.05
N TYR A 62 2.85 0.13 2.82
CA TYR A 62 2.29 0.53 4.09
C TYR A 62 1.49 1.81 3.84
N ALA A 63 0.17 1.72 3.89
CA ALA A 63 -0.72 2.83 3.58
C ALA A 63 -1.67 3.12 4.74
N GLN A 64 -2.14 4.37 4.78
CA GLN A 64 -3.12 4.80 5.77
C GLN A 64 -4.32 5.39 5.04
N TRP A 65 -5.51 4.97 5.46
CA TRP A 65 -6.79 5.46 4.97
C TRP A 65 -7.60 6.00 6.13
N ARG A 66 -8.46 7.00 5.91
CA ARG A 66 -9.26 7.64 6.97
C ARG A 66 -9.99 6.61 7.84
N ASN A 67 -10.52 5.55 7.22
CA ASN A 67 -11.15 4.42 7.90
C ASN A 67 -11.26 3.25 6.94
N ALA A 68 -11.74 2.10 7.44
CA ALA A 68 -11.89 0.91 6.61
C ALA A 68 -12.90 1.13 5.46
N ALA A 69 -13.93 1.95 5.68
CA ALA A 69 -14.91 2.25 4.64
C ALA A 69 -14.28 3.01 3.46
N ALA A 70 -13.37 3.95 3.74
CA ALA A 70 -12.64 4.68 2.70
C ALA A 70 -11.73 3.74 1.89
N PHE A 71 -11.06 2.82 2.57
CA PHE A 71 -10.25 1.79 1.90
C PHE A 71 -11.12 0.92 0.99
N ARG A 72 -12.28 0.44 1.50
CA ARG A 72 -13.19 -0.39 0.69
C ARG A 72 -13.76 0.38 -0.49
N ALA A 73 -14.04 1.67 -0.33
CA ALA A 73 -14.52 2.52 -1.43
C ALA A 73 -13.45 2.64 -2.53
N MET A 74 -12.17 2.75 -2.15
CA MET A 74 -11.07 2.75 -3.11
C MET A 74 -11.05 1.48 -3.94
N LEU A 75 -11.34 0.33 -3.33
CA LEU A 75 -11.37 -0.95 -4.05
C LEU A 75 -12.45 -1.00 -5.13
N GLN A 76 -13.47 -0.13 -5.06
CA GLN A 76 -14.52 -0.01 -6.07
C GLN A 76 -14.21 1.03 -7.14
N ASN A 77 -13.12 1.79 -7.01
CA ASN A 77 -12.71 2.79 -7.98
C ASN A 77 -12.13 2.11 -9.22
N THR A 78 -12.72 2.34 -10.38
CA THR A 78 -12.33 1.66 -11.62
C THR A 78 -10.88 1.94 -12.00
N THR A 79 -10.43 3.18 -11.89
CA THR A 79 -9.05 3.55 -12.23
C THR A 79 -8.05 2.90 -11.27
N ALA A 80 -8.39 2.88 -9.96
CA ALA A 80 -7.56 2.19 -8.96
C ALA A 80 -7.48 0.69 -9.26
N GLN A 81 -8.59 0.06 -9.64
CA GLN A 81 -8.60 -1.36 -10.00
C GLN A 81 -7.68 -1.66 -11.17
N GLN A 82 -7.66 -0.79 -12.19
CA GLN A 82 -6.78 -0.96 -13.35
C GLN A 82 -5.31 -0.92 -12.95
N HIS A 83 -4.92 0.03 -12.10
CA HIS A 83 -3.54 0.12 -11.60
C HIS A 83 -3.18 -1.06 -10.72
N MET A 84 -4.08 -1.50 -9.84
CA MET A 84 -3.85 -2.66 -8.99
C MET A 84 -3.68 -3.94 -9.81
N ALA A 85 -4.45 -4.10 -10.89
CA ALA A 85 -4.32 -5.26 -11.78
C ALA A 85 -2.93 -5.30 -12.45
N GLN A 86 -2.42 -4.15 -12.87
CA GLN A 86 -1.08 -4.06 -13.45
C GLN A 86 0.00 -4.45 -12.43
N CYS A 87 -0.13 -4.00 -11.19
CA CYS A 87 0.78 -4.38 -10.11
C CYS A 87 0.73 -5.88 -9.84
N ALA A 88 -0.46 -6.46 -9.80
CA ALA A 88 -0.65 -7.89 -9.57
C ALA A 88 0.00 -8.75 -10.65
N GLU A 89 0.02 -8.29 -11.90
CA GLU A 89 0.65 -9.01 -13.00
C GLU A 89 2.17 -9.16 -12.82
N LEU A 90 2.82 -8.19 -12.18
CA LEU A 90 4.26 -8.25 -11.94
C LEU A 90 4.63 -9.11 -10.74
N ALA A 91 3.70 -9.34 -9.83
CA ALA A 91 3.95 -10.05 -8.59
C ALA A 91 3.70 -11.56 -8.75
N VAL A 92 4.44 -12.36 -7.99
CA VAL A 92 4.15 -13.79 -7.82
C VAL A 92 2.90 -13.95 -6.97
N GLY A 93 2.71 -13.06 -5.99
CA GLY A 93 1.53 -13.03 -5.12
C GLY A 93 1.50 -11.75 -4.32
N TYR A 94 0.39 -11.52 -3.62
CA TYR A 94 0.25 -10.37 -2.74
C TYR A 94 -0.70 -10.74 -1.59
N ASP A 95 -0.57 -10.02 -0.47
CA ASP A 95 -1.28 -10.35 0.76
C ASP A 95 -1.66 -9.07 1.52
N PRO A 96 -2.79 -8.42 1.16
CA PRO A 96 -3.22 -7.19 1.81
C PRO A 96 -4.07 -7.48 3.05
N HIS A 97 -3.74 -6.81 4.15
CA HIS A 97 -4.54 -6.86 5.38
C HIS A 97 -4.63 -5.49 6.01
N LEU A 98 -5.74 -5.25 6.71
CA LEU A 98 -5.89 -4.08 7.55
C LEU A 98 -5.45 -4.42 8.97
N TYR A 99 -4.79 -3.46 9.62
CA TYR A 99 -4.20 -3.61 10.95
C TYR A 99 -4.60 -2.44 11.83
N THR A 100 -4.59 -2.68 13.14
CA THR A 100 -4.58 -1.62 14.14
C THR A 100 -3.17 -1.50 14.71
N VAL A 101 -2.74 -0.28 15.00
CA VAL A 101 -1.45 -0.05 15.67
C VAL A 101 -1.66 -0.22 17.17
N GLU A 102 -1.09 -1.27 17.74
CA GLU A 102 -1.28 -1.60 19.16
C GLU A 102 -0.34 -0.85 20.08
N SER A 103 0.88 -0.56 19.62
CA SER A 103 1.84 0.19 20.43
C SER A 103 2.89 0.83 19.54
N VAL A 104 3.42 1.97 19.99
CA VAL A 104 4.50 2.71 19.31
C VAL A 104 5.59 2.96 20.33
N HIS A 105 6.81 2.60 19.99
CA HIS A 105 7.96 2.75 20.90
C HIS A 105 9.06 3.55 20.22
N THR A 106 9.67 4.45 20.97
CA THR A 106 10.81 5.25 20.51
C THR A 106 11.93 5.16 21.53
N ALA A 107 13.18 5.26 21.05
CA ALA A 107 14.34 5.26 21.93
C ALA A 107 14.49 6.61 22.64
#